data_957a1e76f70897837b93d1d96e65a08a
#
_entry.id   957a1e76f70897837b93d1d96e65a08a
#
_cell.length_a   1.000
_cell.length_b   1.000
_cell.length_c   1.000
_cell.angle_alpha   90.00
_cell.angle_beta   90.00
_cell.angle_gamma   90.00
#
_symmetry.space_group_name_H-M   'P 1'
#
loop_
_entity.id
_entity.type
_entity.pdbx_description
1 polymer ?
#
loop_
_entity_poly.entity_id
_entity_poly.type
_entity_poly.pdbx_seq_one_letter_code
_entity_poly.pdbx_strand_id
1 'polypeptide(L)'
;MDAYEAVTEAISEHEYIVHHRDEKEYGHLEDDGLTIEVLNENKGDEMFIEFNQGEATLFFGNNHDHFSLSFDDEIYWLVDLIDDIFNNRMCAVTLYGYRENADPKLLGTGFVKNKDLKNSSLDKIFEYVYEIEEYKMMLEHNGGKAIISYWDPSLNKEIELGKK
;
A
#
# COMPACT_ATOMS: atom_id res chain seq x y z
N MET A 1 6.18 -3.45 -23.66
CA MET A 1 7.18 -3.02 -22.66
C MET A 1 7.44 -4.18 -21.73
N ASP A 2 8.69 -4.46 -21.35
CA ASP A 2 9.00 -5.46 -20.34
C ASP A 2 8.79 -4.84 -18.95
N ALA A 3 7.81 -5.34 -18.22
CA ALA A 3 7.44 -4.80 -16.91
C ALA A 3 8.52 -5.05 -15.85
N TYR A 4 9.20 -6.20 -15.91
CA TYR A 4 10.29 -6.50 -14.98
C TYR A 4 11.47 -5.55 -15.19
N GLU A 5 11.84 -5.29 -16.45
CA GLU A 5 12.90 -4.33 -16.78
C GLU A 5 12.52 -2.92 -16.33
N ALA A 6 11.30 -2.47 -16.61
CA ALA A 6 10.81 -1.16 -16.18
C ALA A 6 10.83 -0.97 -14.66
N VAL A 7 10.38 -1.98 -13.91
CA VAL A 7 10.39 -1.95 -12.45
C VAL A 7 11.81 -1.99 -11.90
N THR A 8 12.69 -2.86 -12.41
CA THR A 8 14.08 -2.94 -11.93
C THR A 8 14.87 -1.67 -12.22
N GLU A 9 14.57 -0.96 -13.30
CA GLU A 9 15.12 0.38 -13.57
C GLU A 9 14.61 1.39 -12.52
N ALA A 10 13.30 1.39 -12.25
CA ALA A 10 12.70 2.31 -11.27
C ALA A 10 13.23 2.15 -9.85
N ILE A 11 13.64 0.94 -9.46
CA ILE A 11 14.20 0.65 -8.12
C ILE A 11 15.73 0.59 -8.09
N SER A 12 16.42 0.91 -9.18
CA SER A 12 17.86 0.67 -9.37
C SER A 12 18.77 1.35 -8.34
N GLU A 13 18.31 2.41 -7.68
CA GLU A 13 19.04 3.11 -6.62
C GLU A 13 18.84 2.50 -5.22
N HIS A 14 18.01 1.45 -5.11
CA HIS A 14 17.71 0.77 -3.84
C HIS A 14 18.26 -0.65 -3.85
N GLU A 15 18.62 -1.16 -2.67
CA GLU A 15 18.91 -2.58 -2.51
C GLU A 15 17.61 -3.39 -2.60
N TYR A 16 17.64 -4.50 -3.34
CA TYR A 16 16.51 -5.41 -3.45
C TYR A 16 16.94 -6.87 -3.52
N ILE A 17 16.03 -7.76 -3.16
CA ILE A 17 16.18 -9.20 -3.22
C ILE A 17 15.09 -9.76 -4.14
N VAL A 18 15.45 -10.70 -5.02
CA VAL A 18 14.48 -11.41 -5.85
C VAL A 18 14.21 -12.78 -5.24
N HIS A 19 12.95 -13.05 -4.96
CA HIS A 19 12.46 -14.31 -4.40
C HIS A 19 11.74 -15.12 -5.47
N HIS A 20 11.89 -16.42 -5.43
CA HIS A 20 11.28 -17.36 -6.36
C HIS A 20 10.46 -18.42 -5.62
N ARG A 21 9.62 -19.16 -6.35
CA ARG A 21 8.71 -20.18 -5.84
C ARG A 21 9.37 -21.29 -4.98
N ASP A 22 10.62 -21.60 -5.21
CA ASP A 22 11.38 -22.62 -4.43
C ASP A 22 11.64 -22.20 -2.98
N GLU A 23 11.49 -20.93 -2.66
CA GLU A 23 11.50 -20.45 -1.29
C GLU A 23 10.15 -20.72 -0.61
N LYS A 24 10.20 -21.26 0.63
CA LYS A 24 9.00 -21.71 1.35
C LYS A 24 7.89 -20.67 1.45
N GLU A 25 8.25 -19.40 1.67
CA GLU A 25 7.29 -18.30 1.84
C GLU A 25 6.65 -17.85 0.51
N TYR A 26 7.27 -18.21 -0.61
CA TYR A 26 6.86 -17.82 -1.96
C TYR A 26 6.29 -18.99 -2.78
N GLY A 27 5.93 -20.10 -2.11
CA GLY A 27 5.39 -21.30 -2.75
C GLY A 27 4.04 -21.11 -3.48
N HIS A 28 3.37 -19.97 -3.28
CA HIS A 28 2.15 -19.59 -3.99
C HIS A 28 2.39 -19.08 -5.41
N LEU A 29 3.63 -18.70 -5.75
CA LEU A 29 3.97 -18.20 -7.08
C LEU A 29 3.87 -19.30 -8.13
N GLU A 30 3.52 -18.94 -9.36
CA GLU A 30 3.65 -19.82 -10.53
C GLU A 30 5.13 -20.08 -10.85
N ASP A 31 5.40 -21.02 -11.78
CA ASP A 31 6.78 -21.45 -12.08
C ASP A 31 7.68 -20.32 -12.59
N ASP A 32 7.08 -19.34 -13.29
CA ASP A 32 7.75 -18.13 -13.80
C ASP A 32 7.50 -16.88 -12.94
N GLY A 33 6.76 -17.04 -11.83
CA GLY A 33 6.49 -15.97 -10.88
C GLY A 33 7.72 -15.61 -10.04
N LEU A 34 7.80 -14.35 -9.65
CA LEU A 34 8.83 -13.86 -8.73
C LEU A 34 8.32 -12.69 -7.89
N THR A 35 8.97 -12.44 -6.77
CA THR A 35 8.72 -11.26 -5.93
C THR A 35 10.01 -10.49 -5.74
N ILE A 36 9.97 -9.19 -5.99
CA ILE A 36 11.06 -8.27 -5.68
C ILE A 36 10.76 -7.65 -4.31
N GLU A 37 11.64 -7.86 -3.36
CA GLU A 37 11.65 -7.20 -2.05
C GLU A 37 12.61 -6.03 -2.10
N VAL A 38 12.11 -4.81 -2.01
CA VAL A 38 12.92 -3.59 -1.97
C VAL A 38 13.15 -3.21 -0.53
N LEU A 39 14.42 -3.23 -0.10
CA LEU A 39 14.81 -2.96 1.27
C LEU A 39 14.71 -1.47 1.59
N ASN A 40 14.15 -1.14 2.74
CA ASN A 40 14.10 0.25 3.20
C ASN A 40 15.30 0.54 4.11
N GLU A 41 16.28 1.27 3.59
CA GLU A 41 17.51 1.63 4.30
C GLU A 41 17.25 2.43 5.58
N ASN A 42 16.13 3.13 5.65
CA ASN A 42 15.72 3.92 6.82
C ASN A 42 14.95 3.10 7.87
N LYS A 43 14.90 1.77 7.72
CA LYS A 43 14.18 0.84 8.60
C LYS A 43 12.66 1.10 8.70
N GLY A 44 12.09 1.68 7.66
CA GLY A 44 10.64 1.77 7.47
C GLY A 44 10.06 0.51 6.83
N ASP A 45 8.80 0.59 6.41
CA ASP A 45 8.15 -0.49 5.67
C ASP A 45 8.90 -0.76 4.36
N GLU A 46 9.07 -2.03 4.04
CA GLU A 46 9.63 -2.49 2.78
C GLU A 46 8.55 -2.50 1.69
N MET A 47 8.98 -2.46 0.44
CA MET A 47 8.09 -2.60 -0.70
C MET A 47 8.27 -3.97 -1.32
N PHE A 48 7.18 -4.63 -1.67
CA PHE A 48 7.19 -5.89 -2.41
C PHE A 48 6.48 -5.71 -3.74
N ILE A 49 7.08 -6.20 -4.81
CA ILE A 49 6.46 -6.21 -6.14
C ILE A 49 6.44 -7.65 -6.61
N GLU A 50 5.25 -8.24 -6.64
CA GLU A 50 5.05 -9.61 -7.08
C GLU A 50 4.62 -9.63 -8.55
N PHE A 51 5.33 -10.39 -9.36
CA PHE A 51 4.97 -10.72 -10.74
C PHE A 51 4.44 -12.15 -10.77
N ASN A 52 3.16 -12.32 -11.03
CA ASN A 52 2.52 -13.62 -11.01
C ASN A 52 1.27 -13.62 -11.90
N GLN A 53 1.06 -14.67 -12.68
CA GLN A 53 -0.17 -14.89 -13.48
C GLN A 53 -0.54 -13.72 -14.42
N GLY A 54 0.44 -13.03 -14.99
CA GLY A 54 0.19 -11.91 -15.91
C GLY A 54 -0.18 -10.58 -15.23
N GLU A 55 0.00 -10.50 -13.92
CA GLU A 55 -0.17 -9.29 -13.11
C GLU A 55 1.12 -8.93 -12.38
N ALA A 56 1.27 -7.65 -12.07
CA ALA A 56 2.15 -7.18 -11.01
C ALA A 56 1.31 -6.67 -9.85
N THR A 57 1.65 -7.08 -8.63
CA THR A 57 1.02 -6.57 -7.41
C THR A 57 2.07 -5.84 -6.60
N LEU A 58 1.83 -4.57 -6.30
CA LEU A 58 2.69 -3.78 -5.44
C LEU A 58 2.11 -3.76 -4.02
N PHE A 59 2.93 -4.13 -3.04
CA PHE A 59 2.62 -4.07 -1.61
C PHE A 59 3.50 -3.02 -0.94
N PHE A 60 2.89 -2.13 -0.19
CA PHE A 60 3.60 -1.18 0.67
C PHE A 60 2.73 -0.77 1.86
N GLY A 61 3.31 -0.75 3.05
CA GLY A 61 2.54 -0.61 4.28
C GLY A 61 1.53 -1.76 4.40
N ASN A 62 0.29 -1.45 4.74
CA ASN A 62 -0.80 -2.44 4.78
C ASN A 62 -1.68 -2.39 3.52
N ASN A 63 -1.16 -1.86 2.42
CA ASN A 63 -1.91 -1.68 1.18
C ASN A 63 -1.25 -2.41 0.01
N HIS A 64 -2.05 -2.74 -0.98
CA HIS A 64 -1.57 -3.27 -2.26
C HIS A 64 -2.43 -2.78 -3.41
N ASP A 65 -1.85 -2.81 -4.60
CA ASP A 65 -2.54 -2.47 -5.84
C ASP A 65 -2.10 -3.43 -6.96
N HIS A 66 -3.00 -3.70 -7.90
CA HIS A 66 -2.83 -4.67 -8.99
C HIS A 66 -2.71 -3.98 -10.34
N PHE A 67 -1.80 -4.48 -11.17
CA PHE A 67 -1.51 -3.95 -12.49
C PHE A 67 -1.45 -5.09 -13.51
N SER A 68 -2.25 -5.03 -14.56
CA SER A 68 -2.19 -6.02 -15.64
C SER A 68 -0.94 -5.81 -16.50
N LEU A 69 -0.16 -6.87 -16.70
CA LEU A 69 1.03 -6.81 -17.56
C LEU A 69 0.69 -6.84 -19.06
N SER A 70 -0.59 -6.97 -19.40
CA SER A 70 -1.07 -6.93 -20.80
C SER A 70 -1.21 -5.52 -21.37
N PHE A 71 -1.12 -4.49 -20.52
CA PHE A 71 -1.33 -3.10 -20.92
C PHE A 71 -0.14 -2.23 -20.50
N ASP A 72 0.52 -1.60 -21.47
CA ASP A 72 1.65 -0.71 -21.20
C ASP A 72 1.28 0.45 -20.27
N ASP A 73 0.06 0.98 -20.36
CA ASP A 73 -0.41 2.06 -19.49
C ASP A 73 -0.40 1.65 -18.01
N GLU A 74 -0.77 0.41 -17.69
CA GLU A 74 -0.74 -0.08 -16.31
C GLU A 74 0.69 -0.28 -15.81
N ILE A 75 1.62 -0.66 -16.68
CA ILE A 75 3.04 -0.73 -16.34
C ILE A 75 3.59 0.67 -16.02
N TYR A 76 3.21 1.69 -16.79
CA TYR A 76 3.57 3.07 -16.47
C TYR A 76 2.99 3.53 -15.14
N TRP A 77 1.73 3.21 -14.84
CA TRP A 77 1.11 3.55 -13.55
C TRP A 77 1.79 2.86 -12.37
N LEU A 78 2.22 1.61 -12.54
CA LEU A 78 3.02 0.91 -11.53
C LEU A 78 4.35 1.63 -11.26
N VAL A 79 5.08 1.98 -12.32
CA VAL A 79 6.36 2.70 -12.21
C VAL A 79 6.16 4.08 -11.57
N ASP A 80 5.14 4.82 -11.98
CA ASP A 80 4.79 6.12 -11.39
C ASP A 80 4.45 6.00 -9.90
N LEU A 81 3.70 4.95 -9.51
CA LEU A 81 3.37 4.69 -8.10
C LEU A 81 4.63 4.39 -7.28
N ILE A 82 5.55 3.57 -7.80
CA ILE A 82 6.83 3.28 -7.15
C ILE A 82 7.62 4.57 -6.92
N ASP A 83 7.76 5.40 -7.95
CA ASP A 83 8.48 6.68 -7.87
C ASP A 83 7.81 7.65 -6.88
N ASP A 84 6.48 7.73 -6.88
CA ASP A 84 5.73 8.56 -5.96
C ASP A 84 5.89 8.11 -4.49
N ILE A 85 5.95 6.80 -4.23
CA ILE A 85 6.20 6.26 -2.89
C ILE A 85 7.62 6.61 -2.45
N PHE A 86 8.64 6.33 -3.26
CA PHE A 86 10.04 6.62 -2.92
C PHE A 86 10.31 8.10 -2.64
N ASN A 87 9.61 8.98 -3.34
CA ASN A 87 9.73 10.43 -3.15
C ASN A 87 8.75 11.00 -2.10
N ASN A 88 8.06 10.16 -1.35
CA ASN A 88 7.09 10.55 -0.33
C ASN A 88 5.96 11.47 -0.86
N ARG A 89 5.65 11.36 -2.15
CA ARG A 89 4.48 12.02 -2.77
C ARG A 89 3.21 11.20 -2.61
N MET A 90 3.35 9.90 -2.38
CA MET A 90 2.31 8.93 -2.12
C MET A 90 2.58 8.23 -0.79
N CYS A 91 1.55 7.98 -0.02
CA CYS A 91 1.60 7.19 1.21
C CYS A 91 0.54 6.09 1.21
N ALA A 92 0.76 5.06 2.02
CA ALA A 92 -0.23 4.04 2.31
C ALA A 92 -1.04 4.45 3.55
N VAL A 93 -2.36 4.47 3.44
CA VAL A 93 -3.28 4.80 4.53
C VAL A 93 -4.11 3.58 4.87
N THR A 94 -4.20 3.25 6.16
CA THR A 94 -5.02 2.16 6.68
C THR A 94 -5.97 2.70 7.74
N LEU A 95 -7.27 2.47 7.58
CA LEU A 95 -8.30 2.88 8.52
C LEU A 95 -8.74 1.71 9.38
N TYR A 96 -8.77 1.93 10.69
CA TYR A 96 -9.27 0.98 11.68
C TYR A 96 -10.40 1.59 12.50
N GLY A 97 -11.44 0.81 12.78
CA GLY A 97 -12.47 1.12 13.75
C GLY A 97 -12.25 0.37 15.06
N TYR A 98 -12.41 1.03 16.20
CA TYR A 98 -12.30 0.38 17.50
C TYR A 98 -13.54 -0.47 17.80
N ARG A 99 -13.32 -1.60 18.46
CA ARG A 99 -14.36 -2.51 18.93
C ARG A 99 -14.24 -2.69 20.44
N GLU A 100 -15.36 -2.92 21.11
CA GLU A 100 -15.35 -3.28 22.53
C GLU A 100 -14.77 -4.69 22.68
N ASN A 101 -13.78 -4.84 23.59
CA ASN A 101 -13.17 -6.12 23.97
C ASN A 101 -12.61 -6.96 22.80
N ALA A 102 -12.22 -6.32 21.71
CA ALA A 102 -11.61 -6.97 20.54
C ALA A 102 -10.58 -6.06 19.87
N ASP A 103 -9.72 -6.66 19.07
CA ASP A 103 -8.77 -5.90 18.24
C ASP A 103 -9.50 -4.96 17.26
N PRO A 104 -8.90 -3.83 16.89
CA PRO A 104 -9.46 -2.92 15.90
C PRO A 104 -9.80 -3.65 14.60
N LYS A 105 -10.91 -3.29 13.99
CA LYS A 105 -11.34 -3.83 12.70
C LYS A 105 -10.76 -2.98 11.57
N LEU A 106 -10.13 -3.63 10.60
CA LEU A 106 -9.73 -2.98 9.33
C LEU A 106 -10.99 -2.55 8.57
N LEU A 107 -11.10 -1.26 8.26
CA LEU A 107 -12.23 -0.68 7.54
C LEU A 107 -11.91 -0.39 6.08
N GLY A 108 -10.68 0.02 5.79
CA GLY A 108 -10.26 0.33 4.43
C GLY A 108 -8.78 0.69 4.34
N THR A 109 -8.25 0.56 3.13
CA THR A 109 -6.86 0.91 2.80
C THR A 109 -6.84 1.68 1.48
N GLY A 110 -5.78 2.45 1.25
CA GLY A 110 -5.55 3.10 -0.03
C GLY A 110 -4.19 3.75 -0.12
N PHE A 111 -3.67 3.85 -1.35
CA PHE A 111 -2.58 4.76 -1.66
C PHE A 111 -3.14 6.16 -1.86
N VAL A 112 -2.60 7.13 -1.17
CA VAL A 112 -3.12 8.50 -1.15
C VAL A 112 -2.00 9.49 -1.45
N LYS A 113 -2.25 10.40 -2.39
CA LYS A 113 -1.29 11.47 -2.68
C LYS A 113 -1.18 12.42 -1.49
N ASN A 114 0.04 12.79 -1.14
CA ASN A 114 0.32 13.67 -0.01
C ASN A 114 -0.43 15.02 -0.11
N LYS A 115 -0.59 15.54 -1.33
CA LYS A 115 -1.39 16.76 -1.58
C LYS A 115 -2.86 16.60 -1.20
N ASP A 116 -3.43 15.41 -1.41
CA ASP A 116 -4.84 15.14 -1.10
C ASP A 116 -5.07 15.04 0.41
N LEU A 117 -4.11 14.46 1.16
CA LEU A 117 -4.15 14.46 2.63
C LEU A 117 -4.07 15.86 3.23
N LYS A 118 -3.40 16.81 2.55
CA LYS A 118 -3.33 18.21 2.99
C LYS A 118 -4.59 19.00 2.68
N ASN A 119 -5.27 18.67 1.58
CA ASN A 119 -6.37 19.46 1.02
C ASN A 119 -7.75 18.87 1.29
N SER A 120 -7.84 17.63 1.73
CA SER A 120 -9.10 16.92 1.98
C SER A 120 -9.05 16.16 3.30
N SER A 121 -10.22 16.00 3.93
CA SER A 121 -10.36 15.16 5.12
C SER A 121 -10.42 13.67 4.76
N LEU A 122 -10.09 12.79 5.73
CA LEU A 122 -10.09 11.34 5.52
C LEU A 122 -11.46 10.79 5.16
N ASP A 123 -12.55 11.37 5.67
CA ASP A 123 -13.92 10.99 5.35
C ASP A 123 -14.29 11.28 3.88
N LYS A 124 -13.67 12.26 3.26
CA LYS A 124 -13.81 12.54 1.82
C LYS A 124 -12.93 11.61 0.97
N ILE A 125 -11.69 11.38 1.38
CA ILE A 125 -10.76 10.51 0.66
C ILE A 125 -11.26 9.05 0.68
N PHE A 126 -11.83 8.61 1.82
CA PHE A 126 -12.35 7.27 2.03
C PHE A 126 -13.89 7.25 2.12
N GLU A 127 -14.56 8.04 1.31
CA GLU A 127 -16.03 8.17 1.29
C GLU A 127 -16.72 6.80 1.27
N TYR A 128 -16.21 5.84 0.48
CA TYR A 128 -16.75 4.49 0.39
C TYR A 128 -16.76 3.73 1.73
N VAL A 129 -15.82 4.02 2.64
CA VAL A 129 -15.78 3.43 4.00
C VAL A 129 -16.87 4.06 4.85
N TYR A 130 -17.02 5.38 4.79
CA TYR A 130 -17.98 6.13 5.58
C TYR A 130 -19.43 6.00 5.09
N GLU A 131 -19.64 5.49 3.88
CA GLU A 131 -20.97 5.12 3.34
C GLU A 131 -21.46 3.75 3.86
N ILE A 132 -20.57 2.90 4.36
CA ILE A 132 -20.94 1.63 4.99
C ILE A 132 -21.49 1.90 6.40
N GLU A 133 -22.79 1.65 6.61
CA GLU A 133 -23.50 2.00 7.84
C GLU A 133 -22.83 1.39 9.08
N GLU A 134 -22.42 0.11 9.02
CA GLU A 134 -21.72 -0.58 10.13
C GLU A 134 -20.41 0.15 10.50
N TYR A 135 -19.63 0.59 9.52
CA TYR A 135 -18.35 1.26 9.76
C TYR A 135 -18.55 2.68 10.28
N LYS A 136 -19.54 3.39 9.73
CA LYS A 136 -19.92 4.70 10.20
C LYS A 136 -20.35 4.67 11.67
N MET A 137 -21.24 3.75 12.03
CA MET A 137 -21.67 3.56 13.43
C MET A 137 -20.50 3.21 14.36
N MET A 138 -19.60 2.33 13.92
CA MET A 138 -18.41 1.97 14.69
C MET A 138 -17.54 3.19 14.99
N LEU A 139 -17.23 4.00 13.97
CA LEU A 139 -16.42 5.21 14.12
C LEU A 139 -17.12 6.26 15.00
N GLU A 140 -18.43 6.42 14.86
CA GLU A 140 -19.21 7.37 15.66
C GLU A 140 -19.29 6.99 17.14
N HIS A 141 -19.41 5.69 17.46
CA HIS A 141 -19.57 5.22 18.84
C HIS A 141 -18.24 4.93 19.55
N ASN A 142 -17.30 4.29 18.83
CA ASN A 142 -16.06 3.79 19.44
C ASN A 142 -14.83 4.60 19.01
N GLY A 143 -14.94 5.38 17.95
CA GLY A 143 -13.79 5.99 17.30
C GLY A 143 -12.97 4.97 16.51
N GLY A 144 -11.76 5.37 16.13
CA GLY A 144 -10.84 4.55 15.37
C GLY A 144 -9.50 5.23 15.19
N LYS A 145 -8.71 4.72 14.27
CA LYS A 145 -7.44 5.33 13.90
C LYS A 145 -7.12 5.17 12.42
N ALA A 146 -6.32 6.09 11.90
CA ALA A 146 -5.66 5.97 10.61
C ALA A 146 -4.16 5.81 10.83
N ILE A 147 -3.56 4.82 10.18
CA ILE A 147 -2.11 4.64 10.09
C ILE A 147 -1.67 5.12 8.72
N ILE A 148 -0.72 6.04 8.68
CA ILE A 148 -0.18 6.62 7.45
C ILE A 148 1.30 6.28 7.38
N SER A 149 1.66 5.48 6.36
CA SER A 149 3.02 4.98 6.13
C SER A 149 3.62 5.63 4.89
N TYR A 150 4.79 6.23 5.06
CA TYR A 150 5.64 6.78 4.01
C TYR A 150 6.89 5.92 3.82
N TRP A 151 7.55 6.04 2.67
CA TRP A 151 8.86 5.43 2.46
C TRP A 151 9.89 5.95 3.47
N ASP A 152 9.90 7.24 3.74
CA ASP A 152 10.61 7.81 4.88
C ASP A 152 9.80 7.62 6.16
N PRO A 153 10.21 6.70 7.06
CA PRO A 153 9.44 6.39 8.27
C PRO A 153 9.35 7.55 9.25
N SER A 154 10.21 8.56 9.13
CA SER A 154 10.11 9.77 9.97
C SER A 154 8.84 10.59 9.69
N LEU A 155 8.22 10.37 8.53
CA LEU A 155 6.96 11.00 8.13
C LEU A 155 5.72 10.21 8.54
N ASN A 156 5.88 9.00 9.05
CA ASN A 156 4.77 8.14 9.46
C ASN A 156 3.93 8.81 10.55
N LYS A 157 2.62 8.61 10.47
CA LYS A 157 1.64 9.20 11.40
C LYS A 157 0.61 8.17 11.81
N GLU A 158 0.16 8.29 13.04
CA GLU A 158 -1.08 7.70 13.52
C GLU A 158 -2.03 8.82 13.92
N ILE A 159 -3.25 8.80 13.38
CA ILE A 159 -4.27 9.82 13.63
C ILE A 159 -5.45 9.16 14.30
N GLU A 160 -5.83 9.62 15.49
CA GLU A 160 -7.04 9.20 16.14
C GLU A 160 -8.28 9.77 15.42
N LEU A 161 -9.21 8.88 15.13
CA LEU A 161 -10.52 9.22 14.59
C LEU A 161 -11.49 9.33 15.75
N GLY A 162 -11.87 10.57 16.07
CA GLY A 162 -12.69 10.86 17.25
C GLY A 162 -14.10 10.29 17.15
N LYS A 163 -14.68 9.96 18.32
CA LYS A 163 -16.12 9.71 18.46
C LYS A 163 -16.88 10.97 18.12
N LYS A 164 -18.01 10.81 17.45
CA LYS A 164 -18.98 11.89 17.22
C LYS A 164 -20.13 11.82 18.22
#